data_90633910f612e880351f047b70d22efa
#
_entry.id   90633910f612e880351f047b70d22efa
#
_cell.length_a   1.000
_cell.length_b   1.000
_cell.length_c   1.000
_cell.angle_alpha   90.00
_cell.angle_beta   90.00
_cell.angle_gamma   90.00
#
_symmetry.space_group_name_H-M   'P 1'
#
loop_
_entity.id
_entity.type
_entity.pdbx_description
1 polymer ?
#
loop_
_entity_poly.entity_id
_entity_poly.type
_entity_poly.pdbx_seq_one_letter_code
_entity_poly.pdbx_strand_id
1 'polypeptide(L)'
;ANLAQKAVEAAIRPGISTWELDKIAERTMRENGAIPAEKGFPSGVKGVPAFPGSICASVNDVVIHGIPSKREILHDGDIISVDLVAYKNGFNGDCCRTYFVGNVSEEAKRLTEVTKQSFYEGIKYAKKGFRLGDICHAIGEYVEKNGYSVVREFQGHGIGREMHEDPQIPNFRQRRRGMKLQAGMTLCIEPMINMGRADVAFMDDDWTVVTDDGSLAAHYENTVLITKGEPEILTLI
;
A
#
# COMPACT_ATOMS: atom_id res chain seq x y z
N ALA A 1 1.36 -11.23 -7.32
CA ALA A 1 1.76 -10.27 -6.30
C ALA A 1 2.79 -10.90 -5.35
N ASN A 2 2.47 -11.86 -4.50
CA ASN A 2 3.33 -12.40 -3.42
C ASN A 2 4.74 -12.83 -3.86
N LEU A 3 4.89 -13.49 -5.01
CA LEU A 3 6.20 -13.89 -5.53
C LEU A 3 7.06 -12.68 -5.88
N ALA A 4 6.46 -11.62 -6.43
CA ALA A 4 7.16 -10.39 -6.75
C ALA A 4 7.60 -9.65 -5.46
N GLN A 5 6.74 -9.57 -4.44
CA GLN A 5 7.11 -9.01 -3.13
C GLN A 5 8.30 -9.75 -2.51
N LYS A 6 8.26 -11.10 -2.49
CA LYS A 6 9.37 -11.91 -1.96
C LYS A 6 10.68 -11.70 -2.73
N ALA A 7 10.60 -11.58 -4.05
CA ALA A 7 11.78 -11.35 -4.89
C ALA A 7 12.38 -9.96 -4.64
N VAL A 8 11.54 -8.94 -4.46
CA VAL A 8 11.97 -7.59 -4.10
C VAL A 8 12.56 -7.56 -2.70
N GLU A 9 11.88 -8.13 -1.70
CA GLU A 9 12.37 -8.23 -0.31
C GLU A 9 13.78 -8.85 -0.24
N ALA A 10 14.00 -9.95 -0.96
CA ALA A 10 15.30 -10.62 -1.01
C ALA A 10 16.41 -9.78 -1.67
N ALA A 11 16.05 -8.78 -2.46
CA ALA A 11 16.99 -7.90 -3.16
C ALA A 11 17.28 -6.59 -2.42
N ILE A 12 16.43 -6.20 -1.46
CA ILE A 12 16.58 -4.95 -0.72
C ILE A 12 17.87 -4.97 0.10
N ARG A 13 18.71 -3.96 -0.14
CA ARG A 13 19.97 -3.72 0.57
C ARG A 13 20.45 -2.29 0.31
N PRO A 14 21.33 -1.74 1.14
CA PRO A 14 22.03 -0.51 0.80
C PRO A 14 22.75 -0.61 -0.56
N GLY A 15 22.67 0.46 -1.35
CA GLY A 15 23.30 0.56 -2.66
C GLY A 15 22.47 0.06 -3.85
N ILE A 16 21.31 -0.57 -3.64
CA ILE A 16 20.40 -0.90 -4.74
C ILE A 16 19.54 0.32 -5.10
N SER A 17 19.24 0.50 -6.38
CA SER A 17 18.30 1.52 -6.83
C SER A 17 16.87 1.02 -6.82
N THR A 18 15.90 1.93 -6.63
CA THR A 18 14.48 1.60 -6.72
C THR A 18 14.10 1.10 -8.13
N TRP A 19 14.81 1.54 -9.16
CA TRP A 19 14.66 1.02 -10.53
C TRP A 19 15.06 -0.47 -10.65
N GLU A 20 16.13 -0.92 -9.97
CA GLU A 20 16.51 -2.34 -9.97
C GLU A 20 15.46 -3.19 -9.29
N LEU A 21 14.87 -2.70 -8.19
CA LEU A 21 13.74 -3.37 -7.52
C LEU A 21 12.53 -3.49 -8.44
N ASP A 22 12.19 -2.42 -9.18
CA ASP A 22 11.15 -2.42 -10.21
C ASP A 22 11.38 -3.50 -11.27
N LYS A 23 12.62 -3.64 -11.77
CA LYS A 23 12.94 -4.65 -12.77
C LYS A 23 12.86 -6.08 -12.22
N ILE A 24 13.21 -6.29 -10.97
CA ILE A 24 13.05 -7.58 -10.28
C ILE A 24 11.58 -7.94 -10.17
N ALA A 25 10.74 -7.01 -9.72
CA ALA A 25 9.29 -7.21 -9.60
C ALA A 25 8.65 -7.50 -10.97
N GLU A 26 8.93 -6.66 -11.99
CA GLU A 26 8.40 -6.81 -13.34
C GLU A 26 8.75 -8.17 -13.93
N ARG A 27 10.03 -8.56 -13.85
CA ARG A 27 10.50 -9.86 -14.33
C ARG A 27 9.77 -11.00 -13.61
N THR A 28 9.70 -10.97 -12.28
CA THR A 28 9.06 -12.02 -11.50
C THR A 28 7.58 -12.14 -11.85
N MET A 29 6.84 -11.03 -11.98
CA MET A 29 5.44 -11.07 -12.40
C MET A 29 5.29 -11.71 -13.78
N ARG A 30 6.07 -11.28 -14.79
CA ARG A 30 5.98 -11.78 -16.17
C ARG A 30 6.37 -13.24 -16.29
N GLU A 31 7.42 -13.69 -15.62
CA GLU A 31 7.86 -15.11 -15.60
C GLU A 31 6.80 -16.02 -14.99
N ASN A 32 5.94 -15.49 -14.12
CA ASN A 32 4.81 -16.20 -13.51
C ASN A 32 3.47 -15.97 -14.24
N GLY A 33 3.51 -15.42 -15.47
CA GLY A 33 2.34 -15.22 -16.32
C GLY A 33 1.38 -14.13 -15.83
N ALA A 34 1.90 -13.16 -15.08
CA ALA A 34 1.16 -11.97 -14.67
C ALA A 34 1.66 -10.72 -15.41
N ILE A 35 0.83 -9.69 -15.46
CA ILE A 35 1.15 -8.37 -15.99
C ILE A 35 1.24 -7.40 -14.80
N PRO A 36 2.31 -6.57 -14.69
CA PRO A 36 2.35 -5.49 -13.73
C PRO A 36 1.29 -4.43 -14.12
N ALA A 37 0.23 -4.31 -13.34
CA ALA A 37 -0.94 -3.53 -13.72
C ALA A 37 -0.75 -2.03 -13.49
N GLU A 38 0.16 -1.63 -12.60
CA GLU A 38 0.52 -0.23 -12.39
C GLU A 38 1.23 0.38 -13.60
N LYS A 39 2.04 -0.43 -14.30
CA LYS A 39 2.83 0.05 -15.44
C LYS A 39 1.96 0.48 -16.60
N GLY A 40 1.95 1.77 -16.88
CA GLY A 40 1.11 2.38 -17.90
C GLY A 40 -0.29 2.74 -17.38
N PHE A 41 -0.52 2.68 -16.07
CA PHE A 41 -1.77 3.11 -15.47
C PHE A 41 -1.99 4.61 -15.71
N PRO A 42 -3.16 5.02 -16.24
CA PRO A 42 -3.40 6.42 -16.59
C PRO A 42 -3.62 7.27 -15.32
N SER A 43 -3.04 8.45 -15.27
CA SER A 43 -3.25 9.40 -14.15
C SER A 43 -4.68 9.91 -14.05
N GLY A 44 -5.45 9.83 -15.13
CA GLY A 44 -6.77 10.48 -15.22
C GLY A 44 -6.70 12.01 -15.39
N VAL A 45 -5.51 12.61 -15.30
CA VAL A 45 -5.28 14.06 -15.43
C VAL A 45 -4.68 14.36 -16.80
N LYS A 46 -5.27 15.33 -17.52
CA LYS A 46 -4.79 15.73 -18.86
C LYS A 46 -3.39 16.31 -18.78
N GLY A 47 -2.46 15.70 -19.52
CA GLY A 47 -1.07 16.16 -19.60
C GLY A 47 -0.12 15.45 -18.65
N VAL A 48 -0.62 14.72 -17.68
CA VAL A 48 0.19 13.88 -16.79
C VAL A 48 0.44 12.52 -17.46
N PRO A 49 1.69 12.08 -17.63
CA PRO A 49 2.01 10.78 -18.21
C PRO A 49 1.45 9.62 -17.37
N ALA A 50 1.22 8.48 -18.02
CA ALA A 50 0.89 7.25 -17.31
C ALA A 50 2.03 6.83 -16.37
N PHE A 51 1.69 6.12 -15.27
CA PHE A 51 2.69 5.67 -14.30
C PHE A 51 3.76 4.80 -14.97
N PRO A 52 5.05 5.11 -14.82
CA PRO A 52 6.10 4.46 -15.62
C PRO A 52 6.61 3.15 -15.02
N GLY A 53 6.41 2.93 -13.71
CA GLY A 53 6.91 1.79 -12.95
C GLY A 53 5.98 0.56 -13.00
N SER A 54 6.54 -0.58 -12.66
CA SER A 54 5.81 -1.82 -12.42
C SER A 54 5.49 -2.03 -10.94
N ILE A 55 6.07 -1.16 -10.10
CA ILE A 55 5.82 -1.02 -8.67
C ILE A 55 5.82 0.46 -8.31
N CYS A 56 5.15 0.84 -7.23
CA CYS A 56 5.46 2.07 -6.52
C CYS A 56 6.58 1.78 -5.50
N ALA A 57 7.60 2.63 -5.47
CA ALA A 57 8.78 2.49 -4.62
C ALA A 57 8.94 3.74 -3.75
N SER A 58 8.30 3.74 -2.60
CA SER A 58 8.11 4.90 -1.73
C SER A 58 9.10 4.86 -0.57
N VAL A 59 10.13 5.73 -0.61
CA VAL A 59 11.25 5.74 0.35
C VAL A 59 11.01 6.81 1.41
N ASN A 60 11.18 6.49 2.67
CA ASN A 60 11.17 7.38 3.84
C ASN A 60 9.89 8.22 3.97
N ASP A 61 9.94 9.49 3.58
CA ASP A 61 8.84 10.45 3.63
C ASP A 61 7.88 10.36 2.43
N VAL A 62 8.21 9.54 1.45
CA VAL A 62 7.28 9.22 0.36
C VAL A 62 6.19 8.30 0.89
N VAL A 63 4.95 8.75 0.83
CA VAL A 63 3.77 8.03 1.32
C VAL A 63 3.37 6.92 0.36
N ILE A 64 3.12 7.30 -0.91
CA ILE A 64 2.71 6.42 -2.00
C ILE A 64 3.18 6.93 -3.36
N HIS A 65 3.03 6.09 -4.37
CA HIS A 65 3.27 6.38 -5.78
C HIS A 65 4.69 6.85 -6.10
N GLY A 66 5.69 6.51 -5.26
CA GLY A 66 7.08 6.81 -5.56
C GLY A 66 7.51 6.17 -6.89
N ILE A 67 7.97 6.99 -7.84
CA ILE A 67 8.39 6.51 -9.17
C ILE A 67 9.77 5.84 -9.08
N PRO A 68 9.90 4.55 -9.48
CA PRO A 68 11.20 3.87 -9.49
C PRO A 68 12.25 4.59 -10.35
N SER A 69 13.42 4.88 -9.77
CA SER A 69 14.46 5.67 -10.40
C SER A 69 15.85 5.04 -10.25
N LYS A 70 16.71 5.17 -11.28
CA LYS A 70 18.13 4.81 -11.20
C LYS A 70 18.92 5.75 -10.28
N ARG A 71 18.37 6.91 -9.97
CA ARG A 71 19.01 7.92 -9.11
C ARG A 71 18.63 7.76 -7.64
N GLU A 72 17.50 7.09 -7.38
CA GLU A 72 17.02 6.80 -6.02
C GLU A 72 17.71 5.51 -5.55
N ILE A 73 18.79 5.70 -4.79
CA ILE A 73 19.63 4.62 -4.25
C ILE A 73 19.29 4.45 -2.77
N LEU A 74 18.99 3.23 -2.36
CA LEU A 74 18.69 2.93 -0.96
C LEU A 74 19.96 2.97 -0.10
N HIS A 75 19.84 3.55 1.10
CA HIS A 75 20.92 3.68 2.08
C HIS A 75 20.62 2.89 3.35
N ASP A 76 21.65 2.59 4.12
CA ASP A 76 21.49 2.01 5.46
C ASP A 76 20.69 2.96 6.35
N GLY A 77 19.60 2.46 6.93
CA GLY A 77 18.67 3.25 7.73
C GLY A 77 17.38 3.67 7.03
N ASP A 78 17.29 3.54 5.70
CA ASP A 78 16.04 3.83 4.98
C ASP A 78 14.95 2.79 5.26
N ILE A 79 13.70 3.23 5.15
CA ILE A 79 12.54 2.35 4.96
C ILE A 79 12.00 2.55 3.55
N ILE A 80 11.46 1.49 2.95
CA ILE A 80 10.84 1.57 1.63
C ILE A 80 9.52 0.81 1.62
N SER A 81 8.45 1.49 1.24
CA SER A 81 7.17 0.85 0.92
C SER A 81 7.16 0.46 -0.54
N VAL A 82 7.01 -0.84 -0.78
CA VAL A 82 6.90 -1.40 -2.13
C VAL A 82 5.47 -1.85 -2.34
N ASP A 83 4.81 -1.18 -3.25
CA ASP A 83 3.44 -1.45 -3.62
C ASP A 83 3.38 -1.99 -5.04
N LEU A 84 2.57 -3.02 -5.28
CA LEU A 84 2.50 -3.66 -6.58
C LEU A 84 1.17 -4.38 -6.84
N VAL A 85 0.68 -4.18 -8.05
CA VAL A 85 -0.51 -4.86 -8.56
C VAL A 85 -0.16 -5.85 -9.66
N ALA A 86 -0.54 -7.11 -9.46
CA ALA A 86 -0.36 -8.17 -10.44
C ALA A 86 -1.70 -8.56 -11.08
N TYR A 87 -1.84 -8.31 -12.39
CA TYR A 87 -3.00 -8.77 -13.17
C TYR A 87 -2.74 -10.16 -13.76
N LYS A 88 -3.61 -11.11 -13.45
CA LYS A 88 -3.53 -12.48 -13.98
C LYS A 88 -4.91 -13.13 -14.08
N ASN A 89 -5.16 -13.85 -15.18
CA ASN A 89 -6.40 -14.59 -15.41
C ASN A 89 -7.69 -13.76 -15.28
N GLY A 90 -7.62 -12.46 -15.63
CA GLY A 90 -8.76 -11.56 -15.58
C GLY A 90 -9.00 -10.87 -14.23
N PHE A 91 -8.08 -11.00 -13.28
CA PHE A 91 -8.18 -10.39 -11.95
C PHE A 91 -6.88 -9.71 -11.52
N ASN A 92 -7.03 -8.64 -10.73
CA ASN A 92 -5.95 -7.95 -10.05
C ASN A 92 -5.76 -8.51 -8.64
N GLY A 93 -4.50 -8.51 -8.18
CA GLY A 93 -4.14 -8.79 -6.80
C GLY A 93 -3.11 -7.77 -6.37
N ASP A 94 -3.44 -7.03 -5.32
CA ASP A 94 -2.77 -5.84 -4.84
C ASP A 94 -2.18 -6.05 -3.45
N CYS A 95 -0.95 -5.57 -3.23
CA CYS A 95 -0.32 -5.62 -1.92
C CYS A 95 0.86 -4.67 -1.77
N CYS A 96 0.96 -4.07 -0.61
CA CYS A 96 2.08 -3.21 -0.22
C CYS A 96 2.76 -3.69 1.07
N ARG A 97 4.07 -3.52 1.14
CA ARG A 97 4.89 -3.79 2.33
C ARG A 97 5.94 -2.71 2.50
N THR A 98 6.13 -2.28 3.75
CA THR A 98 7.29 -1.47 4.13
C THR A 98 8.41 -2.36 4.62
N TYR A 99 9.56 -2.24 4.00
CA TYR A 99 10.78 -3.00 4.29
C TYR A 99 11.86 -2.10 4.88
N PHE A 100 12.77 -2.71 5.63
CA PHE A 100 13.94 -2.06 6.22
C PHE A 100 15.17 -2.23 5.33
N VAL A 101 15.94 -1.17 5.18
CA VAL A 101 17.22 -1.18 4.45
C VAL A 101 18.35 -1.15 5.47
N GLY A 102 18.97 -2.30 5.71
CA GLY A 102 20.02 -2.42 6.72
C GLY A 102 19.53 -2.14 8.15
N ASN A 103 20.19 -1.24 8.86
CA ASN A 103 19.91 -0.93 10.27
C ASN A 103 19.07 0.33 10.38
N VAL A 104 17.78 0.19 10.62
CA VAL A 104 16.85 1.32 10.76
C VAL A 104 16.67 1.74 12.23
N SER A 105 16.21 2.96 12.46
CA SER A 105 15.91 3.48 13.81
C SER A 105 14.76 2.72 14.47
N GLU A 106 14.68 2.78 15.80
CA GLU A 106 13.56 2.16 16.54
C GLU A 106 12.23 2.86 16.26
N GLU A 107 12.25 4.16 15.93
CA GLU A 107 11.08 4.92 15.51
C GLU A 107 10.54 4.39 14.17
N ALA A 108 11.42 4.13 13.19
CA ALA A 108 11.05 3.57 11.90
C ALA A 108 10.48 2.15 12.05
N LYS A 109 11.07 1.31 12.89
CA LYS A 109 10.55 -0.03 13.21
C LYS A 109 9.17 0.05 13.82
N ARG A 110 8.99 0.95 14.81
CA ARG A 110 7.72 1.13 15.48
C ARG A 110 6.63 1.64 14.53
N LEU A 111 6.94 2.62 13.67
CA LEU A 111 6.02 3.11 12.65
C LEU A 111 5.54 1.96 11.76
N THR A 112 6.48 1.19 11.20
CA THR A 112 6.18 0.06 10.29
C THR A 112 5.33 -1.00 10.98
N GLU A 113 5.66 -1.36 12.23
CA GLU A 113 4.88 -2.35 12.99
C GLU A 113 3.47 -1.84 13.33
N VAL A 114 3.31 -0.58 13.73
CA VAL A 114 1.99 0.01 14.00
C VAL A 114 1.16 0.06 12.73
N THR A 115 1.76 0.43 11.59
CA THR A 115 1.09 0.44 10.29
C THR A 115 0.60 -0.96 9.93
N LYS A 116 1.45 -1.97 10.01
CA LYS A 116 1.10 -3.37 9.78
C LYS A 116 0.01 -3.84 10.75
N GLN A 117 0.16 -3.60 12.05
CA GLN A 117 -0.81 -4.04 13.04
C GLN A 117 -2.17 -3.35 12.86
N SER A 118 -2.21 -2.09 12.41
CA SER A 118 -3.47 -1.38 12.13
C SER A 118 -4.32 -2.10 11.08
N PHE A 119 -3.69 -2.65 10.05
CA PHE A 119 -4.35 -3.53 9.09
C PHE A 119 -5.00 -4.73 9.79
N TYR A 120 -4.25 -5.42 10.66
CA TYR A 120 -4.78 -6.58 11.40
C TYR A 120 -5.89 -6.21 12.39
N GLU A 121 -5.88 -5.01 12.94
CA GLU A 121 -7.02 -4.51 13.73
C GLU A 121 -8.25 -4.31 12.85
N GLY A 122 -8.08 -3.73 11.66
CA GLY A 122 -9.16 -3.50 10.71
C GLY A 122 -9.80 -4.78 10.20
N ILE A 123 -9.02 -5.77 9.78
CA ILE A 123 -9.55 -7.00 9.18
C ILE A 123 -10.36 -7.88 10.15
N LYS A 124 -10.26 -7.68 11.46
CA LYS A 124 -11.16 -8.33 12.44
C LYS A 124 -12.64 -8.10 12.12
N TYR A 125 -12.93 -6.98 11.46
CA TYR A 125 -14.26 -6.54 11.04
C TYR A 125 -14.54 -6.80 9.55
N ALA A 126 -13.59 -7.30 8.78
CA ALA A 126 -13.70 -7.54 7.35
C ALA A 126 -14.46 -8.84 7.05
N LYS A 127 -15.67 -8.99 7.57
CA LYS A 127 -16.52 -10.17 7.43
C LYS A 127 -18.00 -9.83 7.37
N LYS A 128 -18.80 -10.77 6.85
CA LYS A 128 -20.25 -10.61 6.77
C LYS A 128 -20.85 -10.26 8.12
N GLY A 129 -21.74 -9.26 8.13
CA GLY A 129 -22.43 -8.78 9.34
C GLY A 129 -21.89 -7.46 9.87
N PHE A 130 -20.66 -7.12 9.52
CA PHE A 130 -20.07 -5.81 9.80
C PHE A 130 -20.32 -4.81 8.65
N ARG A 131 -19.88 -3.60 8.86
CA ARG A 131 -19.94 -2.50 7.88
C ARG A 131 -18.54 -2.01 7.56
N LEU A 132 -18.40 -1.39 6.41
CA LEU A 132 -17.14 -0.82 5.95
C LEU A 132 -16.51 0.12 6.99
N GLY A 133 -17.30 0.98 7.59
CA GLY A 133 -16.85 1.92 8.62
C GLY A 133 -16.35 1.27 9.91
N ASP A 134 -16.64 -0.01 10.15
CA ASP A 134 -16.10 -0.74 11.31
C ASP A 134 -14.62 -1.05 11.08
N ILE A 135 -14.23 -1.40 9.84
CA ILE A 135 -12.83 -1.55 9.41
C ILE A 135 -12.11 -0.22 9.55
N CYS A 136 -12.66 0.83 8.91
CA CYS A 136 -12.08 2.18 8.90
C CYS A 136 -11.83 2.72 10.32
N HIS A 137 -12.79 2.52 11.21
CA HIS A 137 -12.68 2.99 12.59
C HIS A 137 -11.60 2.24 13.37
N ALA A 138 -11.55 0.91 13.23
CA ALA A 138 -10.57 0.09 13.95
C ALA A 138 -9.13 0.44 13.55
N ILE A 139 -8.87 0.67 12.26
CA ILE A 139 -7.57 1.11 11.75
C ILE A 139 -7.20 2.46 12.38
N GLY A 140 -8.05 3.48 12.17
CA GLY A 140 -7.76 4.84 12.63
C GLY A 140 -7.60 4.92 14.14
N GLU A 141 -8.47 4.27 14.91
CA GLU A 141 -8.40 4.26 16.37
C GLU A 141 -7.07 3.64 16.87
N TYR A 142 -6.63 2.56 16.25
CA TYR A 142 -5.37 1.91 16.62
C TYR A 142 -4.17 2.80 16.32
N VAL A 143 -4.12 3.43 15.14
CA VAL A 143 -3.04 4.33 14.72
C VAL A 143 -2.96 5.56 15.64
N GLU A 144 -4.09 6.24 15.86
CA GLU A 144 -4.16 7.44 16.69
C GLU A 144 -3.78 7.15 18.15
N LYS A 145 -4.19 6.02 18.71
CA LYS A 145 -3.78 5.57 20.05
C LYS A 145 -2.26 5.32 20.18
N ASN A 146 -1.60 4.99 19.08
CA ASN A 146 -0.15 4.82 19.06
C ASN A 146 0.63 6.11 18.77
N GLY A 147 -0.08 7.25 18.58
CA GLY A 147 0.51 8.58 18.42
C GLY A 147 0.92 8.91 16.98
N TYR A 148 0.40 8.20 16.00
CA TYR A 148 0.64 8.41 14.57
C TYR A 148 -0.57 9.00 13.87
N SER A 149 -0.39 9.47 12.63
CA SER A 149 -1.43 10.08 11.82
C SER A 149 -1.80 9.21 10.62
N VAL A 150 -3.10 9.08 10.36
CA VAL A 150 -3.61 8.39 9.16
C VAL A 150 -3.74 9.40 8.02
N VAL A 151 -3.19 9.08 6.86
CA VAL A 151 -3.38 9.85 5.62
C VAL A 151 -4.86 9.85 5.24
N ARG A 152 -5.39 11.00 4.81
CA ARG A 152 -6.84 11.20 4.58
C ARG A 152 -7.20 11.38 3.11
N GLU A 153 -6.26 11.79 2.29
CA GLU A 153 -6.41 12.07 0.87
C GLU A 153 -6.48 10.79 0.02
N PHE A 154 -5.93 9.71 0.55
CA PHE A 154 -5.89 8.40 -0.12
C PHE A 154 -6.55 7.33 0.75
N GLN A 155 -7.00 6.26 0.09
CA GLN A 155 -7.83 5.26 0.72
C GLN A 155 -7.83 3.96 -0.07
N GLY A 156 -8.13 2.86 0.59
CA GLY A 156 -8.34 1.57 -0.02
C GLY A 156 -9.60 1.51 -0.90
N HIS A 157 -9.77 0.43 -1.59
CA HIS A 157 -10.78 0.27 -2.62
C HIS A 157 -11.27 -1.17 -2.78
N GLY A 158 -12.38 -1.36 -3.49
CA GLY A 158 -12.71 -2.66 -4.05
C GLY A 158 -11.72 -3.03 -5.13
N ILE A 159 -11.52 -4.32 -5.35
CA ILE A 159 -10.62 -4.84 -6.38
C ILE A 159 -11.17 -6.12 -6.99
N GLY A 160 -10.91 -6.32 -8.28
CA GLY A 160 -11.36 -7.51 -8.97
C GLY A 160 -10.91 -7.52 -10.42
N ARG A 161 -11.83 -7.32 -11.36
CA ARG A 161 -11.49 -7.21 -12.77
C ARG A 161 -10.79 -5.91 -13.09
N GLU A 162 -11.24 -4.83 -12.46
CA GLU A 162 -10.54 -3.55 -12.48
C GLU A 162 -9.60 -3.46 -11.28
N MET A 163 -8.55 -2.66 -11.40
CA MET A 163 -7.62 -2.39 -10.30
C MET A 163 -8.34 -1.67 -9.17
N HIS A 164 -9.11 -0.65 -9.50
CA HIS A 164 -9.89 0.13 -8.55
C HIS A 164 -11.39 -0.05 -8.83
N GLU A 165 -12.09 -0.62 -7.87
CA GLU A 165 -13.54 -0.81 -7.86
C GLU A 165 -14.16 -0.16 -6.62
N ASP A 166 -15.48 0.09 -6.63
CA ASP A 166 -16.20 0.44 -5.41
C ASP A 166 -16.19 -0.74 -4.40
N PRO A 167 -16.22 -0.44 -3.10
CA PRO A 167 -16.27 0.85 -2.43
C PRO A 167 -14.89 1.46 -2.16
N GLN A 168 -14.85 2.77 -1.90
CA GLN A 168 -13.71 3.42 -1.27
C GLN A 168 -13.63 3.06 0.22
N ILE A 169 -12.42 2.83 0.74
CA ILE A 169 -12.15 2.31 2.09
C ILE A 169 -11.20 3.25 2.86
N PRO A 170 -11.69 4.35 3.42
CA PRO A 170 -10.85 5.21 4.26
C PRO A 170 -10.25 4.46 5.45
N ASN A 171 -9.01 4.79 5.81
CA ASN A 171 -8.31 4.16 6.93
C ASN A 171 -8.55 4.88 8.27
N PHE A 172 -9.57 5.71 8.36
CA PHE A 172 -9.93 6.50 9.55
C PHE A 172 -11.45 6.54 9.75
N ARG A 173 -11.87 6.89 10.95
CA ARG A 173 -13.28 6.93 11.34
C ARG A 173 -14.09 7.85 10.44
N GLN A 174 -15.13 7.31 9.84
CA GLN A 174 -16.12 8.02 9.05
C GLN A 174 -17.34 8.42 9.88
N ARG A 175 -18.00 9.52 9.50
CA ARG A 175 -19.27 9.95 10.15
C ARG A 175 -20.36 8.91 10.03
N ARG A 176 -20.40 8.18 8.89
CA ARG A 176 -21.36 7.11 8.62
C ARG A 176 -20.64 5.76 8.59
N ARG A 177 -21.27 4.72 9.10
CA ARG A 177 -20.71 3.36 9.08
C ARG A 177 -20.62 2.73 7.68
N GLY A 178 -21.11 3.40 6.64
CA GLY A 178 -21.04 2.91 5.26
C GLY A 178 -21.89 1.67 5.01
N MET A 179 -21.58 0.99 3.88
CA MET A 179 -22.30 -0.19 3.42
C MET A 179 -22.08 -1.41 4.31
N LYS A 180 -22.98 -2.38 4.24
CA LYS A 180 -22.81 -3.69 4.88
C LYS A 180 -21.87 -4.55 4.03
N LEU A 181 -20.94 -5.23 4.68
CA LEU A 181 -20.06 -6.18 4.04
C LEU A 181 -20.82 -7.45 3.67
N GLN A 182 -20.54 -7.97 2.48
CA GLN A 182 -21.14 -9.20 1.97
C GLN A 182 -20.04 -10.20 1.56
N ALA A 183 -20.28 -11.48 1.81
CA ALA A 183 -19.37 -12.52 1.36
C ALA A 183 -19.22 -12.50 -0.17
N GLY A 184 -18.02 -12.61 -0.64
CA GLY A 184 -17.64 -12.53 -2.05
C GLY A 184 -17.06 -11.17 -2.47
N MET A 185 -17.14 -10.13 -1.63
CA MET A 185 -16.43 -8.87 -1.87
C MET A 185 -14.93 -9.08 -1.71
N THR A 186 -14.13 -8.49 -2.60
CA THR A 186 -12.68 -8.37 -2.51
C THR A 186 -12.29 -6.90 -2.33
N LEU A 187 -11.47 -6.62 -1.33
CA LEU A 187 -11.15 -5.27 -0.88
C LEU A 187 -9.65 -5.11 -0.70
N CYS A 188 -9.08 -4.02 -1.16
CA CYS A 188 -7.76 -3.55 -0.75
C CYS A 188 -7.91 -2.74 0.53
N ILE A 189 -7.32 -3.24 1.60
CA ILE A 189 -7.25 -2.56 2.89
C ILE A 189 -5.80 -2.15 3.09
N GLU A 190 -5.55 -0.84 3.12
CA GLU A 190 -4.22 -0.28 2.86
C GLU A 190 -3.92 0.95 3.73
N PRO A 191 -3.73 0.80 5.05
CA PRO A 191 -3.34 1.91 5.89
C PRO A 191 -2.02 2.54 5.46
N MET A 192 -2.08 3.85 5.16
CA MET A 192 -0.97 4.75 4.92
C MET A 192 -0.82 5.65 6.15
N ILE A 193 0.32 5.56 6.82
CA ILE A 193 0.52 6.12 8.15
C ILE A 193 1.76 7.01 8.16
N ASN A 194 1.58 8.27 8.60
CA ASN A 194 2.66 9.23 8.78
C ASN A 194 3.13 9.26 10.25
N MET A 195 4.43 9.37 10.44
CA MET A 195 5.01 9.55 11.77
C MET A 195 4.62 10.89 12.40
N GLY A 196 4.50 11.93 11.57
CA GLY A 196 4.13 13.28 11.93
C GLY A 196 2.66 13.61 11.64
N ARG A 197 2.44 14.71 10.90
CA ARG A 197 1.10 15.17 10.52
C ARG A 197 0.45 14.29 9.45
N ALA A 198 -0.89 14.35 9.37
CA ALA A 198 -1.64 13.60 8.37
C ALA A 198 -1.53 14.18 6.95
N ASP A 199 -1.17 15.46 6.85
CA ASP A 199 -1.16 16.21 5.61
C ASP A 199 -0.08 15.70 4.65
N VAL A 200 -0.37 15.74 3.35
CA VAL A 200 0.51 15.27 2.28
C VAL A 200 0.62 16.31 1.17
N ALA A 201 1.68 16.22 0.38
CA ALA A 201 1.93 17.06 -0.77
C ALA A 201 2.28 16.23 -2.01
N PHE A 202 1.94 16.72 -3.20
CA PHE A 202 2.36 16.13 -4.47
C PHE A 202 3.70 16.72 -4.91
N MET A 203 4.58 15.87 -5.45
CA MET A 203 5.80 16.30 -6.10
C MET A 203 5.53 16.79 -7.54
N ASP A 204 6.53 17.45 -8.15
CA ASP A 204 6.44 18.01 -9.50
C ASP A 204 6.26 16.95 -10.62
N ASP A 205 6.37 15.66 -10.30
CA ASP A 205 6.11 14.55 -11.22
C ASP A 205 4.63 14.18 -11.34
N ASP A 206 3.75 14.86 -10.60
CA ASP A 206 2.30 14.67 -10.54
C ASP A 206 1.84 13.28 -10.06
N TRP A 207 2.77 12.42 -9.56
CA TRP A 207 2.51 11.09 -9.03
C TRP A 207 2.94 10.92 -7.59
N THR A 208 4.20 11.24 -7.30
CA THR A 208 4.81 11.00 -6.00
C THR A 208 4.14 11.86 -4.92
N VAL A 209 3.68 11.21 -3.87
CA VAL A 209 3.05 11.85 -2.70
C VAL A 209 3.97 11.73 -1.51
N VAL A 210 4.26 12.84 -0.87
CA VAL A 210 5.15 12.91 0.31
C VAL A 210 4.40 13.45 1.53
N THR A 211 4.92 13.19 2.72
CA THR A 211 4.44 13.86 3.94
C THR A 211 4.77 15.36 3.87
N ASP A 212 3.82 16.22 4.24
CA ASP A 212 4.01 17.68 4.20
C ASP A 212 5.06 18.19 5.18
N ASP A 213 5.38 17.43 6.22
CA ASP A 213 6.34 17.78 7.26
C ASP A 213 7.69 17.05 7.15
N GLY A 214 7.91 16.24 6.12
CA GLY A 214 9.13 15.48 5.91
C GLY A 214 9.32 14.31 6.90
N SER A 215 8.29 13.96 7.65
CA SER A 215 8.33 12.80 8.55
C SER A 215 8.25 11.48 7.79
N LEU A 216 8.72 10.38 8.39
CA LEU A 216 8.62 9.05 7.79
C LEU A 216 7.16 8.64 7.58
N ALA A 217 6.90 7.92 6.50
CA ALA A 217 5.64 7.25 6.22
C ALA A 217 5.83 5.75 6.03
N ALA A 218 4.80 4.97 6.38
CA ALA A 218 4.77 3.54 6.12
C ALA A 218 3.41 3.14 5.54
N HIS A 219 3.42 2.11 4.70
CA HIS A 219 2.24 1.59 4.02
C HIS A 219 2.19 0.07 4.15
N TYR A 220 1.03 -0.47 4.46
CA TYR A 220 0.82 -1.92 4.52
C TYR A 220 -0.53 -2.28 3.93
N GLU A 221 -0.56 -3.19 2.98
CA GLU A 221 -1.77 -3.50 2.24
C GLU A 221 -1.90 -4.99 1.94
N ASN A 222 -3.15 -5.45 1.87
CA ASN A 222 -3.51 -6.71 1.22
C ASN A 222 -4.87 -6.64 0.54
N THR A 223 -5.00 -7.44 -0.53
CA THR A 223 -6.29 -7.86 -1.04
C THR A 223 -6.92 -8.87 -0.08
N VAL A 224 -8.12 -8.57 0.40
CA VAL A 224 -8.86 -9.36 1.39
C VAL A 224 -10.21 -9.80 0.82
N LEU A 225 -10.52 -11.09 0.91
CA LEU A 225 -11.84 -11.63 0.58
C LEU A 225 -12.74 -11.62 1.82
N ILE A 226 -13.88 -10.97 1.69
CA ILE A 226 -14.95 -11.03 2.70
C ILE A 226 -15.63 -12.39 2.62
N THR A 227 -15.67 -13.13 3.73
CA THR A 227 -16.30 -14.43 3.80
C THR A 227 -17.56 -14.41 4.71
N LYS A 228 -18.22 -15.56 4.87
CA LYS A 228 -19.28 -15.74 5.87
C LYS A 228 -18.71 -15.85 7.29
N GLY A 229 -17.47 -16.29 7.42
CA GLY A 229 -16.68 -16.41 8.65
C GLY A 229 -15.55 -15.40 8.71
N GLU A 230 -14.35 -15.85 9.08
CA GLU A 230 -13.17 -15.00 9.13
C GLU A 230 -12.73 -14.56 7.70
N PRO A 231 -12.16 -13.36 7.54
CA PRO A 231 -11.68 -12.89 6.25
C PRO A 231 -10.52 -13.75 5.75
N GLU A 232 -10.37 -13.83 4.44
CA GLU A 232 -9.22 -14.48 3.80
C GLU A 232 -8.30 -13.42 3.18
N ILE A 233 -7.03 -13.41 3.57
CA ILE A 233 -6.03 -12.53 2.98
C ILE A 233 -5.47 -13.22 1.77
N LEU A 234 -5.76 -12.71 0.56
CA LEU A 234 -5.38 -13.34 -0.70
C LEU A 234 -3.91 -13.07 -1.08
N THR A 235 -3.33 -12.00 -0.55
CA THR A 235 -1.96 -11.55 -0.84
C THR A 235 -1.02 -11.64 0.38
N LEU A 236 -1.27 -12.59 1.28
CA LEU A 236 -0.40 -12.83 2.43
C LEU A 236 0.94 -13.44 1.98
N ILE A 237 2.05 -12.87 2.46
CA ILE A 237 3.44 -13.27 2.16
C ILE A 237 3.97 -14.17 3.27
#